data_d12b52aed5c280547121c2f231b4bb92
#
_entry.id   d12b52aed5c280547121c2f231b4bb92
#
_cell.length_a   1.000
_cell.length_b   1.000
_cell.length_c   1.000
_cell.angle_alpha   90.00
_cell.angle_beta   90.00
_cell.angle_gamma   90.00
#
_symmetry.space_group_name_H-M   'P 1'
#
loop_
_entity.id
_entity.type
_entity.pdbx_description
1 polymer ?
#
loop_
_entity_poly.entity_id
_entity_poly.type
_entity_poly.pdbx_seq_one_letter_code
_entity_poly.pdbx_strand_id
1 'polypeptide(L)'
;LCLPFNVKLPENSTVKAYYASAAAGNVLNLTEITGGIIPANQGVILQNTNKSEAANINLTITTEETTTLTGNQLRGVTAKREGYTAKQNYVLANGNKGIGFYKANFTAIAANKAYLPSENITNAQGVMMAFSFGDEVTGIDNVNAATATAKKYYDLQGRRVLYPAKGIFVTEDGQKVLFK
;
A
#
# COMPACT_ATOMS: atom_id res chain seq x y z
N LEU A 1 -12.95 0.87 1.19
CA LEU A 1 -14.22 1.57 1.15
C LEU A 1 -14.56 1.96 -0.28
N CYS A 2 -15.86 1.98 -0.61
CA CYS A 2 -16.41 2.61 -1.82
C CYS A 2 -17.86 3.01 -1.52
N LEU A 3 -18.23 4.25 -1.79
CA LEU A 3 -19.58 4.77 -1.53
C LEU A 3 -20.19 5.36 -2.82
N PRO A 4 -21.52 5.36 -3.00
CA PRO A 4 -22.15 5.89 -4.20
C PRO A 4 -22.28 7.44 -4.21
N PHE A 5 -21.73 8.11 -3.21
CA PHE A 5 -21.75 9.57 -3.05
C PHE A 5 -20.40 10.06 -2.50
N ASN A 6 -20.10 11.34 -2.73
CA ASN A 6 -18.92 11.96 -2.16
C ASN A 6 -19.05 12.08 -0.64
N VAL A 7 -17.97 11.83 0.08
CA VAL A 7 -17.92 11.99 1.54
C VAL A 7 -16.68 12.74 1.97
N LYS A 8 -16.82 13.49 3.05
CA LYS A 8 -15.74 14.24 3.68
C LYS A 8 -15.32 13.58 4.98
N LEU A 9 -14.02 13.42 5.18
CA LEU A 9 -13.42 13.05 6.46
C LEU A 9 -13.60 14.19 7.47
N PRO A 10 -13.74 13.89 8.77
CA PRO A 10 -13.74 14.93 9.79
C PRO A 10 -12.45 15.74 9.76
N GLU A 11 -12.54 17.04 10.04
CA GLU A 11 -11.37 17.89 10.23
C GLU A 11 -10.53 17.37 11.41
N ASN A 12 -9.21 17.48 11.29
CA ASN A 12 -8.25 16.97 12.29
C ASN A 12 -8.38 15.46 12.60
N SER A 13 -8.96 14.69 11.69
CA SER A 13 -9.01 13.24 11.84
C SER A 13 -7.61 12.61 11.80
N THR A 14 -7.38 11.62 12.66
CA THR A 14 -6.21 10.73 12.53
C THR A 14 -6.37 9.73 11.39
N VAL A 15 -7.56 9.66 10.77
CA VAL A 15 -7.80 8.79 9.63
C VAL A 15 -7.56 9.57 8.34
N LYS A 16 -6.74 9.00 7.48
CA LYS A 16 -6.44 9.49 6.13
C LYS A 16 -7.01 8.53 5.09
N ALA A 17 -7.37 9.07 3.94
CA ALA A 17 -7.83 8.29 2.80
C ALA A 17 -6.75 8.22 1.72
N TYR A 18 -6.61 7.06 1.10
CA TYR A 18 -5.63 6.80 0.04
C TYR A 18 -6.30 6.07 -1.13
N TYR A 19 -5.80 6.33 -2.33
CA TYR A 19 -6.08 5.49 -3.50
C TYR A 19 -4.79 4.81 -3.97
N ALA A 20 -4.93 3.72 -4.71
CA ALA A 20 -3.79 3.01 -5.26
C ALA A 20 -3.38 3.61 -6.59
N SER A 21 -2.33 4.41 -6.62
CA SER A 21 -1.83 5.07 -7.83
C SER A 21 -1.07 4.13 -8.77
N ALA A 22 -0.48 3.07 -8.24
CA ALA A 22 0.17 2.03 -9.03
C ALA A 22 0.18 0.69 -8.28
N ALA A 23 0.21 -0.41 -9.02
CA ALA A 23 0.37 -1.77 -8.50
C ALA A 23 1.36 -2.54 -9.36
N ALA A 24 2.50 -2.92 -8.79
CA ALA A 24 3.54 -3.63 -9.52
C ALA A 24 4.28 -4.64 -8.62
N GLY A 25 4.56 -5.82 -9.15
CA GLY A 25 5.20 -6.90 -8.40
C GLY A 25 4.40 -7.26 -7.15
N ASN A 26 4.96 -6.96 -5.99
CA ASN A 26 4.34 -7.18 -4.68
C ASN A 26 4.07 -5.88 -3.91
N VAL A 27 4.09 -4.73 -4.60
CA VAL A 27 3.93 -3.40 -3.98
C VAL A 27 2.72 -2.68 -4.54
N LEU A 28 1.91 -2.11 -3.66
CA LEU A 28 0.79 -1.23 -3.95
C LEU A 28 1.16 0.18 -3.48
N ASN A 29 1.39 1.07 -4.46
CA ASN A 29 1.71 2.47 -4.17
C ASN A 29 0.42 3.21 -3.82
N LEU A 30 0.41 3.85 -2.67
CA LEU A 30 -0.72 4.58 -2.14
C LEU A 30 -0.45 6.09 -2.18
N THR A 31 -1.40 6.83 -2.71
CA THR A 31 -1.36 8.30 -2.74
C THR A 31 -2.48 8.84 -1.86
N GLU A 32 -2.15 9.77 -0.98
CA GLU A 32 -3.12 10.41 -0.09
C GLU A 32 -4.11 11.26 -0.89
N ILE A 33 -5.38 11.17 -0.52
CA ILE A 33 -6.44 12.04 -1.04
C ILE A 33 -6.40 13.34 -0.23
N THR A 34 -5.74 14.34 -0.78
CA THR A 34 -5.63 15.67 -0.14
C THR A 34 -7.00 16.35 -0.06
N GLY A 35 -7.21 17.14 1.01
CA GLY A 35 -8.49 17.79 1.26
C GLY A 35 -9.55 16.91 1.92
N GLY A 36 -9.29 15.62 2.10
CA GLY A 36 -10.17 14.72 2.86
C GLY A 36 -11.51 14.40 2.22
N ILE A 37 -11.74 14.77 0.94
CA ILE A 37 -12.98 14.45 0.23
C ILE A 37 -12.76 13.21 -0.63
N ILE A 38 -13.51 12.16 -0.32
CA ILE A 38 -13.49 10.88 -1.03
C ILE A 38 -14.53 10.91 -2.12
N PRO A 39 -14.15 10.79 -3.40
CA PRO A 39 -15.09 10.82 -4.52
C PRO A 39 -16.02 9.61 -4.53
N ALA A 40 -17.23 9.81 -5.02
CA ALA A 40 -18.21 8.75 -5.25
C ALA A 40 -17.66 7.64 -6.16
N ASN A 41 -18.06 6.40 -5.90
CA ASN A 41 -17.74 5.23 -6.73
C ASN A 41 -16.24 4.90 -6.85
N GLN A 42 -15.39 5.53 -6.04
CA GLN A 42 -13.95 5.24 -6.01
C GLN A 42 -13.62 4.24 -4.91
N GLY A 43 -12.77 3.27 -5.25
CA GLY A 43 -12.18 2.35 -4.27
C GLY A 43 -11.06 3.05 -3.52
N VAL A 44 -11.16 3.13 -2.18
CA VAL A 44 -10.16 3.79 -1.34
C VAL A 44 -9.81 2.95 -0.12
N ILE A 45 -8.64 3.21 0.46
CA ILE A 45 -8.16 2.67 1.72
C ILE A 45 -8.25 3.79 2.76
N LEU A 46 -8.78 3.46 3.93
CA LEU A 46 -8.73 4.34 5.09
C LEU A 46 -7.66 3.82 6.04
N GLN A 47 -6.77 4.68 6.47
CA GLN A 47 -5.71 4.37 7.42
C GLN A 47 -5.85 5.27 8.66
N ASN A 48 -5.91 4.66 9.84
CA ASN A 48 -5.70 5.40 11.07
C ASN A 48 -4.19 5.56 11.30
N THR A 49 -3.72 6.79 11.33
CA THR A 49 -2.31 7.11 11.58
C THR A 49 -1.94 6.99 13.07
N ASN A 50 -2.93 7.07 13.97
CA ASN A 50 -2.74 6.73 15.38
C ASN A 50 -2.77 5.20 15.56
N LYS A 51 -1.61 4.59 15.73
CA LYS A 51 -1.46 3.12 15.87
C LYS A 51 -1.86 2.61 17.26
N SER A 52 -2.02 3.49 18.22
CA SER A 52 -2.28 3.13 19.62
C SER A 52 -3.76 2.95 19.93
N GLU A 53 -4.65 3.51 19.11
CA GLU A 53 -6.08 3.52 19.38
C GLU A 53 -6.89 3.22 18.11
N ALA A 54 -8.01 2.55 18.28
CA ALA A 54 -8.99 2.41 17.21
C ALA A 54 -9.68 3.75 16.96
N ALA A 55 -9.87 4.11 15.69
CA ALA A 55 -10.61 5.31 15.32
C ALA A 55 -12.03 4.95 14.84
N ASN A 56 -13.02 5.60 15.41
CA ASN A 56 -14.38 5.66 14.87
C ASN A 56 -14.55 7.04 14.23
N ILE A 57 -14.90 7.06 12.95
CA ILE A 57 -15.10 8.30 12.21
C ILE A 57 -16.51 8.36 11.62
N ASN A 58 -17.10 9.55 11.60
CA ASN A 58 -18.33 9.84 10.90
C ASN A 58 -17.99 10.52 9.59
N LEU A 59 -18.29 9.86 8.47
CA LEU A 59 -18.15 10.45 7.14
C LEU A 59 -19.39 11.30 6.84
N THR A 60 -19.17 12.52 6.41
CA THR A 60 -20.26 13.45 6.03
C THR A 60 -20.43 13.47 4.53
N ILE A 61 -21.67 13.26 4.05
CA ILE A 61 -22.00 13.41 2.62
C ILE A 61 -21.77 14.87 2.22
N THR A 62 -21.12 15.09 1.09
CA THR A 62 -20.80 16.41 0.60
C THR A 62 -21.08 16.54 -0.90
N THR A 63 -21.39 17.76 -1.33
CA THR A 63 -21.48 18.17 -2.73
C THR A 63 -20.26 18.97 -3.19
N GLU A 64 -19.26 19.12 -2.30
CA GLU A 64 -18.01 19.80 -2.64
C GLU A 64 -17.32 19.08 -3.82
N GLU A 65 -16.59 19.86 -4.63
CA GLU A 65 -15.82 19.33 -5.73
C GLU A 65 -14.75 18.35 -5.24
N THR A 66 -14.55 17.30 -6.01
CA THR A 66 -13.57 16.26 -5.70
C THR A 66 -12.43 16.26 -6.70
N THR A 67 -11.26 15.85 -6.25
CA THR A 67 -10.14 15.58 -7.13
C THR A 67 -10.36 14.25 -7.84
N THR A 68 -10.16 14.21 -9.16
CA THR A 68 -10.18 12.97 -9.91
C THR A 68 -9.02 12.08 -9.48
N LEU A 69 -9.31 10.85 -9.05
CA LEU A 69 -8.29 9.85 -8.70
C LEU A 69 -7.77 9.16 -9.96
N THR A 70 -6.96 9.87 -10.73
CA THR A 70 -6.41 9.36 -12.00
C THR A 70 -5.53 8.13 -11.74
N GLY A 71 -5.78 7.06 -12.50
CA GLY A 71 -4.96 5.84 -12.41
C GLY A 71 -5.24 4.97 -11.19
N ASN A 72 -6.36 5.19 -10.48
CA ASN A 72 -6.71 4.36 -9.32
C ASN A 72 -6.81 2.87 -9.70
N GLN A 73 -5.96 2.04 -9.13
CA GLN A 73 -5.91 0.58 -9.38
C GLN A 73 -6.99 -0.18 -8.62
N LEU A 74 -7.57 0.41 -7.56
CA LEU A 74 -8.65 -0.22 -6.80
C LEU A 74 -9.98 -0.08 -7.54
N ARG A 75 -10.76 -1.15 -7.53
CA ARG A 75 -12.16 -1.12 -7.96
C ARG A 75 -13.07 -1.07 -6.75
N GLY A 76 -14.03 -0.15 -6.79
CA GLY A 76 -15.06 -0.02 -5.78
C GLY A 76 -16.30 -0.84 -6.12
N VAL A 77 -17.01 -1.27 -5.07
CA VAL A 77 -18.32 -1.96 -5.16
C VAL A 77 -19.28 -1.28 -4.20
N THR A 78 -20.30 -0.61 -4.75
CA THR A 78 -21.31 0.11 -3.96
C THR A 78 -22.53 -0.75 -3.61
N ALA A 79 -22.76 -1.82 -4.37
CA ALA A 79 -23.78 -2.84 -4.10
C ALA A 79 -23.11 -4.22 -4.08
N LYS A 80 -23.70 -5.20 -3.37
CA LYS A 80 -23.17 -6.58 -3.39
C LYS A 80 -23.07 -7.07 -4.84
N ARG A 81 -21.91 -7.60 -5.21
CA ARG A 81 -21.65 -8.14 -6.54
C ARG A 81 -21.14 -9.57 -6.45
N GLU A 82 -21.67 -10.43 -7.29
CA GLU A 82 -21.30 -11.85 -7.41
C GLU A 82 -20.61 -12.13 -8.76
N GLY A 83 -20.18 -13.37 -8.96
CA GLY A 83 -19.57 -13.79 -10.22
C GLY A 83 -18.09 -13.48 -10.34
N TYR A 84 -17.39 -13.26 -9.24
CA TYR A 84 -15.94 -13.14 -9.24
C TYR A 84 -15.27 -14.51 -9.35
N THR A 85 -14.21 -14.57 -10.12
CA THR A 85 -13.36 -15.78 -10.16
C THR A 85 -12.45 -15.81 -8.93
N ALA A 86 -12.46 -16.92 -8.22
CA ALA A 86 -11.60 -17.13 -7.07
C ALA A 86 -10.12 -16.98 -7.43
N LYS A 87 -9.34 -16.42 -6.51
CA LYS A 87 -7.89 -16.17 -6.63
C LYS A 87 -7.45 -15.24 -7.76
N GLN A 88 -8.36 -14.48 -8.35
CA GLN A 88 -8.05 -13.45 -9.36
C GLN A 88 -8.09 -12.02 -8.81
N ASN A 89 -8.39 -11.85 -7.54
CA ASN A 89 -8.52 -10.54 -6.92
C ASN A 89 -7.83 -10.52 -5.56
N TYR A 90 -7.43 -9.32 -5.15
CA TYR A 90 -6.80 -9.09 -3.86
C TYR A 90 -7.71 -8.21 -3.00
N VAL A 91 -7.80 -8.53 -1.72
CA VAL A 91 -8.54 -7.76 -0.71
C VAL A 91 -7.66 -7.38 0.46
N LEU A 92 -7.99 -6.28 1.10
CA LEU A 92 -7.33 -5.85 2.33
C LEU A 92 -7.60 -6.87 3.44
N ALA A 93 -6.54 -7.39 4.02
CA ALA A 93 -6.59 -8.34 5.12
C ALA A 93 -5.35 -8.20 6.02
N ASN A 94 -5.48 -8.68 7.25
CA ASN A 94 -4.35 -8.91 8.15
C ASN A 94 -4.02 -10.41 8.08
N GLY A 95 -3.04 -10.75 7.30
CA GLY A 95 -2.60 -12.14 7.08
C GLY A 95 -1.27 -12.45 7.75
N ASN A 96 -0.66 -13.58 7.39
CA ASN A 96 0.59 -14.07 8.00
C ASN A 96 1.78 -13.11 7.83
N LYS A 97 1.70 -12.18 6.88
CA LYS A 97 2.72 -11.16 6.61
C LYS A 97 2.29 -9.75 7.00
N GLY A 98 1.32 -9.63 7.92
CA GLY A 98 0.77 -8.33 8.34
C GLY A 98 -0.36 -7.82 7.46
N ILE A 99 -0.65 -6.51 7.58
CA ILE A 99 -1.73 -5.86 6.84
C ILE A 99 -1.28 -5.59 5.41
N GLY A 100 -2.09 -6.02 4.44
CA GLY A 100 -1.84 -5.82 3.01
C GLY A 100 -3.01 -6.30 2.15
N PHE A 101 -2.86 -6.23 0.84
CA PHE A 101 -3.81 -6.83 -0.08
C PHE A 101 -3.42 -8.28 -0.37
N TYR A 102 -4.25 -9.20 0.04
CA TYR A 102 -4.04 -10.64 -0.13
C TYR A 102 -4.90 -11.20 -1.24
N LYS A 103 -4.31 -12.09 -2.02
CA LYS A 103 -5.05 -12.85 -3.02
C LYS A 103 -6.12 -13.69 -2.34
N ALA A 104 -7.37 -13.41 -2.66
CA ALA A 104 -8.51 -13.94 -1.93
C ALA A 104 -9.31 -14.97 -2.72
N ASN A 105 -9.81 -15.95 -1.99
CA ASN A 105 -10.66 -16.98 -2.54
C ASN A 105 -12.14 -16.63 -2.30
N PHE A 106 -12.65 -15.64 -3.05
CA PHE A 106 -14.05 -15.24 -2.96
C PHE A 106 -14.72 -15.25 -4.34
N THR A 107 -16.03 -15.42 -4.33
CA THR A 107 -16.90 -15.35 -5.51
C THR A 107 -17.88 -14.18 -5.43
N ALA A 108 -17.96 -13.50 -4.29
CA ALA A 108 -18.80 -12.35 -4.09
C ALA A 108 -18.11 -11.29 -3.21
N ILE A 109 -18.39 -10.01 -3.47
CA ILE A 109 -17.93 -8.88 -2.67
C ILE A 109 -19.16 -8.14 -2.13
N ALA A 110 -19.16 -7.85 -0.83
CA ALA A 110 -20.21 -7.08 -0.18
C ALA A 110 -20.23 -5.62 -0.67
N ALA A 111 -21.37 -4.95 -0.49
CA ALA A 111 -21.51 -3.53 -0.77
C ALA A 111 -20.49 -2.68 0.02
N ASN A 112 -20.17 -1.51 -0.52
CA ASN A 112 -19.30 -0.51 0.08
C ASN A 112 -17.85 -0.99 0.33
N LYS A 113 -17.38 -1.94 -0.47
CA LYS A 113 -16.02 -2.47 -0.41
C LYS A 113 -15.19 -2.05 -1.61
N ALA A 114 -13.89 -2.19 -1.48
CA ALA A 114 -12.95 -2.04 -2.59
C ALA A 114 -12.04 -3.27 -2.65
N TYR A 115 -11.56 -3.59 -3.84
CA TYR A 115 -10.64 -4.69 -4.10
C TYR A 115 -9.64 -4.28 -5.18
N LEU A 116 -8.57 -5.02 -5.31
CA LEU A 116 -7.56 -4.86 -6.35
C LEU A 116 -7.66 -6.04 -7.32
N PRO A 117 -8.07 -5.81 -8.58
CA PRO A 117 -8.05 -6.84 -9.61
C PRO A 117 -6.63 -7.24 -9.97
N SER A 118 -6.36 -8.51 -10.21
CA SER A 118 -5.03 -8.97 -10.64
C SER A 118 -4.60 -8.36 -11.98
N GLU A 119 -5.55 -8.05 -12.84
CA GLU A 119 -5.30 -7.42 -14.15
C GLU A 119 -4.71 -6.00 -14.04
N ASN A 120 -4.93 -5.34 -12.91
CA ASN A 120 -4.36 -4.02 -12.62
C ASN A 120 -2.93 -4.08 -12.06
N ILE A 121 -2.37 -5.27 -11.86
CA ILE A 121 -1.05 -5.45 -11.27
C ILE A 121 -0.04 -5.79 -12.36
N THR A 122 0.92 -4.91 -12.58
CA THR A 122 2.04 -5.19 -13.47
C THR A 122 2.98 -6.22 -12.82
N ASN A 123 3.24 -7.33 -13.49
CA ASN A 123 4.12 -8.41 -13.02
C ASN A 123 3.73 -8.94 -11.62
N ALA A 124 2.47 -9.28 -11.41
CA ALA A 124 1.98 -9.87 -10.17
C ALA A 124 2.74 -11.17 -9.83
N GLN A 125 3.47 -11.20 -8.73
CA GLN A 125 4.32 -12.34 -8.35
C GLN A 125 3.96 -12.97 -7.00
N GLY A 126 3.00 -12.45 -6.28
CA GLY A 126 2.79 -12.87 -4.91
C GLY A 126 1.35 -13.15 -4.53
N VAL A 127 1.20 -13.69 -3.34
CA VAL A 127 -0.10 -13.86 -2.68
C VAL A 127 -0.51 -12.63 -1.88
N MET A 128 0.42 -11.65 -1.72
CA MET A 128 0.23 -10.43 -0.95
C MET A 128 0.91 -9.25 -1.64
N MET A 129 0.24 -8.08 -1.59
CA MET A 129 0.79 -6.78 -1.96
C MET A 129 1.03 -5.96 -0.70
N ALA A 130 2.26 -5.52 -0.49
CA ALA A 130 2.61 -4.58 0.57
C ALA A 130 2.25 -3.14 0.18
N PHE A 131 2.08 -2.25 1.15
CA PHE A 131 1.83 -0.84 0.90
C PHE A 131 3.12 -0.03 0.80
N SER A 132 3.14 0.94 -0.09
CA SER A 132 4.12 2.02 -0.15
C SER A 132 3.38 3.35 -0.12
N PHE A 133 3.78 4.23 0.80
CA PHE A 133 3.23 5.58 0.96
C PHE A 133 4.27 6.61 0.49
N GLY A 134 4.48 6.73 -0.81
CA GLY A 134 5.56 7.53 -1.37
C GLY A 134 6.92 6.86 -1.19
N ASP A 135 7.89 7.56 -0.59
CA ASP A 135 9.26 7.05 -0.42
C ASP A 135 9.41 6.01 0.71
N GLU A 136 8.35 5.75 1.48
CA GLU A 136 8.36 4.76 2.57
C GLU A 136 7.52 3.54 2.21
N VAL A 137 8.14 2.37 2.17
CA VAL A 137 7.42 1.08 2.14
C VAL A 137 7.05 0.73 3.57
N THR A 138 5.81 0.98 3.96
CA THR A 138 5.31 0.63 5.29
C THR A 138 4.53 -0.67 5.24
N GLY A 139 4.96 -1.58 5.97
CA GLY A 139 4.34 -2.87 6.17
C GLY A 139 5.30 -3.97 5.85
N ILE A 140 5.82 -4.51 6.89
CA ILE A 140 6.33 -5.85 7.06
C ILE A 140 7.71 -5.85 7.71
N ASP A 141 7.70 -6.07 9.00
CA ASP A 141 8.75 -6.86 9.64
C ASP A 141 8.68 -8.27 9.03
N ASN A 142 9.61 -8.63 8.16
CA ASN A 142 9.76 -9.89 7.42
C ASN A 142 9.16 -9.95 6.00
N VAL A 143 9.59 -9.05 5.13
CA VAL A 143 9.98 -9.55 3.82
C VAL A 143 11.47 -9.89 3.90
N ASN A 144 11.83 -11.12 3.60
CA ASN A 144 13.13 -11.40 3.03
C ASN A 144 13.25 -10.52 1.78
N ALA A 145 13.61 -9.28 1.99
CA ALA A 145 13.83 -8.32 0.95
C ALA A 145 15.12 -8.74 0.25
N ALA A 146 14.94 -9.33 -0.88
CA ALA A 146 15.92 -9.18 -1.95
C ALA A 146 15.97 -7.72 -2.47
N THR A 147 15.58 -6.74 -1.65
CA THR A 147 15.86 -5.31 -1.73
C THR A 147 15.96 -4.78 -0.31
N ALA A 148 16.88 -5.38 0.47
CA ALA A 148 17.58 -4.58 1.45
C ALA A 148 18.03 -3.32 0.71
N THR A 149 17.81 -2.15 1.26
CA THR A 149 18.65 -0.99 0.98
C THR A 149 20.06 -1.53 0.97
N ALA A 150 20.64 -1.70 -0.21
CA ALA A 150 21.93 -2.33 -0.35
C ALA A 150 22.86 -1.45 0.47
N LYS A 151 23.31 -1.97 1.64
CA LYS A 151 24.22 -1.24 2.49
C LYS A 151 25.32 -0.75 1.58
N LYS A 152 25.50 0.54 1.50
CA LYS A 152 26.55 1.10 0.67
C LYS A 152 27.85 0.83 1.40
N TYR A 153 28.75 0.13 0.71
CA TYR A 153 30.08 -0.19 1.22
C TYR A 153 31.09 0.71 0.54
N TYR A 154 32.05 1.14 1.33
CA TYR A 154 33.16 1.97 0.88
C TYR A 154 34.48 1.25 1.24
N ASP A 155 35.46 1.33 0.36
CA ASP A 155 36.81 0.89 0.68
C ASP A 155 37.47 1.87 1.69
N LEU A 156 38.64 1.51 2.17
CA LEU A 156 39.39 2.36 3.14
C LEU A 156 39.86 3.69 2.54
N GLN A 157 39.72 3.89 1.22
CA GLN A 157 39.99 5.13 0.51
C GLN A 157 38.72 5.95 0.26
N GLY A 158 37.54 5.50 0.76
CA GLY A 158 36.27 6.19 0.62
C GLY A 158 35.57 5.99 -0.73
N ARG A 159 36.03 5.08 -1.58
CA ARG A 159 35.38 4.77 -2.86
C ARG A 159 34.24 3.79 -2.66
N ARG A 160 33.10 4.05 -3.25
CA ARG A 160 31.94 3.14 -3.17
C ARG A 160 32.23 1.82 -3.88
N VAL A 161 31.96 0.71 -3.19
CA VAL A 161 32.10 -0.65 -3.70
C VAL A 161 30.72 -1.30 -3.83
N LEU A 162 30.31 -1.62 -5.05
CA LEU A 162 29.00 -2.22 -5.33
C LEU A 162 28.92 -3.70 -4.92
N TYR A 163 30.03 -4.42 -5.04
CA TYR A 163 30.13 -5.84 -4.69
C TYR A 163 31.37 -6.04 -3.82
N PRO A 164 31.24 -5.91 -2.48
CA PRO A 164 32.38 -6.11 -1.60
C PRO A 164 32.82 -7.57 -1.65
N ALA A 165 34.10 -7.78 -2.04
CA ALA A 165 34.77 -9.06 -2.00
C ALA A 165 35.46 -9.23 -0.61
N LYS A 166 36.39 -10.18 -0.49
CA LYS A 166 37.16 -10.38 0.74
C LYS A 166 37.94 -9.10 1.11
N GLY A 167 37.72 -8.62 2.34
CA GLY A 167 38.40 -7.42 2.85
C GLY A 167 37.59 -6.65 3.90
N ILE A 168 38.15 -5.51 4.32
CA ILE A 168 37.49 -4.59 5.26
C ILE A 168 36.88 -3.44 4.48
N PHE A 169 35.60 -3.18 4.75
CA PHE A 169 34.83 -2.10 4.15
C PHE A 169 34.17 -1.27 5.26
N VAL A 170 33.82 -0.02 4.93
CA VAL A 170 33.08 0.88 5.81
C VAL A 170 31.67 1.05 5.25
N THR A 171 30.66 0.95 6.09
CA THR A 171 29.27 1.19 5.71
C THR A 171 28.94 2.69 5.74
N GLU A 172 27.82 3.09 5.15
CA GLU A 172 27.37 4.50 5.10
C GLU A 172 27.21 5.13 6.50
N ASP A 173 26.91 4.33 7.51
CA ASP A 173 26.82 4.68 8.93
C ASP A 173 28.17 4.60 9.68
N GLY A 174 29.27 4.45 8.95
CA GLY A 174 30.64 4.47 9.49
C GLY A 174 31.11 3.17 10.18
N GLN A 175 30.32 2.09 10.11
CA GLN A 175 30.69 0.81 10.71
C GLN A 175 31.68 0.05 9.81
N LYS A 176 32.68 -0.59 10.45
CA LYS A 176 33.62 -1.46 9.75
C LYS A 176 33.07 -2.88 9.64
N VAL A 177 33.06 -3.44 8.45
CA VAL A 177 32.58 -4.80 8.15
C VAL A 177 33.69 -5.59 7.47
N LEU A 178 33.96 -6.81 7.96
CA LEU A 178 34.92 -7.73 7.37
C LEU A 178 34.20 -8.79 6.53
N PHE A 179 34.46 -8.82 5.25
CA PHE A 179 34.06 -9.92 4.35
C PHE A 179 35.20 -10.96 4.29
N LYS A 180 34.85 -12.20 4.59
CA LYS A 180 35.79 -13.36 4.64
C LYS A 180 35.78 -14.11 3.31
#